data_e7628c9fcf018408e7512f96fade48ac
#
_entry.id   e7628c9fcf018408e7512f96fade48ac
#
_cell.length_a   1.000
_cell.length_b   1.000
_cell.length_c   1.000
_cell.angle_alpha   90.00
_cell.angle_beta   90.00
_cell.angle_gamma   90.00
#
_symmetry.space_group_name_H-M   'P 1'
#
loop_
_entity.id
_entity.type
_entity.pdbx_description
1 polymer ?
#
loop_
_entity_poly.entity_id
_entity_poly.type
_entity_poly.pdbx_seq_one_letter_code
_entity_poly.pdbx_strand_id
1 'polypeptide(L)'
;MINIRKLESELWDSADMLRANSKLTSNQYCMPVLGLIFLRYAYSRFKLVEKEILKDRPVRRGRVMPVESSDFASKSALFLPREAQYEYLVNLPENIQASELLNMSGQKMNSLGEVVNNAMDLVEAQSEQLVGVLPKDYTMFSDSLLAELLRIFNNSALDEVGGDIIGRIYEYFLNKFAKNIAQDDGVFFTPKSLVKMIVNVLEPTGGILLDPACGSGGMFVQTGDFVNSAGMEANSAMTFYGQEKVEYNAKLCLMNMAVHGLNGIIKSGDEANTFYHDAHNLDGCCDYIMANPPFNVDKVNSESTQSAGRLPFGMPSVNAKKEVGNGNYLWISYFYSYLNEKGRAGFVMASSATDSSGKDRDIRQKLVETGHVDVMMSVGNNFFYTKSLPCSIWFFDKGKAEAIQDHVLFIDARNYYTVVDRTLNEWSEWQLKNLNAIVWLYRGEVDKYVALLNEYTDQVAEFMNTVEYTEDIPDGYRVERGFSVHLDFLQAQLVLIRKKAKAAMDTAAKRDKKAVEAEWNERIAVVENTIAILKEAVWLYEKFGEGEYQDIPGLCKMASRAEIAEKNYSLTPGAYVGVAAVEDDGVDFAQRMGEIHRELLTLQAESNELMQTISRNMKEMGL
;
A
#
# COMPACT_ATOMS: atom_id res chain seq x y z
N MET A 1 -14.80 19.61 -5.57
CA MET A 1 -14.16 18.49 -4.82
C MET A 1 -12.67 18.76 -4.73
N ILE A 2 -12.05 18.59 -3.55
CA ILE A 2 -10.62 18.80 -3.37
C ILE A 2 -9.88 17.66 -4.08
N ASN A 3 -8.94 18.00 -4.96
CA ASN A 3 -8.08 16.99 -5.59
C ASN A 3 -7.00 16.52 -4.58
N ILE A 4 -7.27 15.39 -3.94
CA ILE A 4 -6.44 14.86 -2.86
C ILE A 4 -5.02 14.54 -3.33
N ARG A 5 -4.85 13.96 -4.53
CA ARG A 5 -3.51 13.66 -5.09
C ARG A 5 -2.67 14.92 -5.29
N LYS A 6 -3.32 16.02 -5.67
CA LYS A 6 -2.65 17.31 -5.81
C LYS A 6 -2.24 17.86 -4.44
N LEU A 7 -3.12 17.75 -3.44
CA LEU A 7 -2.83 18.16 -2.06
C LEU A 7 -1.67 17.36 -1.47
N GLU A 8 -1.67 16.03 -1.62
CA GLU A 8 -0.59 15.14 -1.20
C GLU A 8 0.76 15.57 -1.78
N SER A 9 0.81 15.86 -3.09
CA SER A 9 2.02 16.31 -3.77
C SER A 9 2.48 17.69 -3.32
N GLU A 10 1.57 18.66 -3.21
CA GLU A 10 1.92 20.02 -2.79
C GLU A 10 2.45 20.09 -1.36
N LEU A 11 1.85 19.31 -0.45
CA LEU A 11 2.34 19.20 0.93
C LEU A 11 3.73 18.56 0.99
N TRP A 12 3.94 17.49 0.22
CA TRP A 12 5.23 16.83 0.14
C TRP A 12 6.31 17.76 -0.42
N ASP A 13 6.06 18.39 -1.57
CA ASP A 13 7.03 19.26 -2.24
C ASP A 13 7.45 20.42 -1.33
N SER A 14 6.50 20.97 -0.57
CA SER A 14 6.76 22.02 0.40
C SER A 14 7.63 21.52 1.56
N ALA A 15 7.32 20.36 2.13
CA ALA A 15 8.09 19.76 3.22
C ALA A 15 9.49 19.32 2.77
N ASP A 16 9.63 18.73 1.59
CA ASP A 16 10.92 18.27 1.06
C ASP A 16 11.83 19.46 0.68
N MET A 17 11.26 20.56 0.20
CA MET A 17 11.99 21.81 -0.02
C MET A 17 12.59 22.35 1.29
N LEU A 18 11.85 22.32 2.38
CA LEU A 18 12.34 22.72 3.71
C LEU A 18 13.45 21.77 4.19
N ARG A 19 13.32 20.46 3.95
CA ARG A 19 14.35 19.48 4.24
C ARG A 19 15.65 19.80 3.50
N ALA A 20 15.57 20.03 2.20
CA ALA A 20 16.74 20.34 1.37
C ALA A 20 17.52 21.57 1.89
N ASN A 21 16.83 22.54 2.49
CA ASN A 21 17.43 23.74 3.08
C ASN A 21 17.94 23.54 4.52
N SER A 22 17.55 22.45 5.19
CA SER A 22 17.84 22.23 6.62
C SER A 22 19.16 21.51 6.91
N LYS A 23 19.82 20.94 5.91
CA LYS A 23 20.97 20.02 6.03
C LYS A 23 20.67 18.69 6.75
N LEU A 24 19.41 18.40 7.06
CA LEU A 24 19.00 17.13 7.67
C LEU A 24 18.92 16.03 6.60
N THR A 25 19.32 14.83 6.98
CA THR A 25 19.12 13.63 6.16
C THR A 25 17.65 13.23 6.14
N SER A 26 17.24 12.48 5.12
CA SER A 26 15.85 11.96 5.04
C SER A 26 15.49 11.13 6.28
N ASN A 27 16.42 10.36 6.81
CA ASN A 27 16.22 9.54 8.00
C ASN A 27 15.96 10.39 9.26
N GLN A 28 16.76 11.44 9.49
CA GLN A 28 16.56 12.36 10.62
C GLN A 28 15.26 13.16 10.52
N TYR A 29 14.80 13.44 9.30
CA TYR A 29 13.64 14.28 9.03
C TYR A 29 12.31 13.48 9.07
N CYS A 30 12.35 12.19 8.74
CA CYS A 30 11.18 11.34 8.56
C CYS A 30 10.28 11.27 9.79
N MET A 31 10.82 10.78 10.92
CA MET A 31 10.03 10.59 12.15
C MET A 31 9.42 11.89 12.68
N PRO A 32 10.18 13.00 12.80
CA PRO A 32 9.62 14.27 13.24
C PRO A 32 8.48 14.77 12.34
N VAL A 33 8.62 14.69 11.02
CA VAL A 33 7.57 15.13 10.10
C VAL A 33 6.33 14.25 10.19
N LEU A 34 6.49 12.92 10.23
CA LEU A 34 5.38 12.01 10.46
C LEU A 34 4.70 12.24 11.81
N GLY A 35 5.46 12.60 12.84
CA GLY A 35 4.93 13.01 14.14
C GLY A 35 4.07 14.27 14.06
N LEU A 36 4.46 15.29 13.28
CA LEU A 36 3.63 16.49 13.06
C LEU A 36 2.34 16.17 12.32
N ILE A 37 2.41 15.32 11.31
CA ILE A 37 1.21 14.86 10.57
C ILE A 37 0.29 14.06 11.51
N PHE A 38 0.87 13.18 12.33
CA PHE A 38 0.14 12.46 13.37
C PHE A 38 -0.58 13.42 14.34
N LEU A 39 0.13 14.43 14.86
CA LEU A 39 -0.45 15.41 15.78
C LEU A 39 -1.57 16.22 15.11
N ARG A 40 -1.41 16.55 13.83
CA ARG A 40 -2.46 17.21 13.04
C ARG A 40 -3.69 16.32 12.86
N TYR A 41 -3.49 15.03 12.60
CA TYR A 41 -4.55 14.03 12.54
C TYR A 41 -5.30 13.94 13.88
N ALA A 42 -4.55 13.74 14.96
CA ALA A 42 -5.12 13.65 16.32
C ALA A 42 -5.96 14.89 16.66
N TYR A 43 -5.49 16.09 16.29
CA TYR A 43 -6.23 17.33 16.47
C TYR A 43 -7.50 17.41 15.65
N SER A 44 -7.48 17.05 14.38
CA SER A 44 -8.67 17.01 13.52
C SER A 44 -9.73 16.04 14.08
N ARG A 45 -9.29 14.85 14.51
CA ARG A 45 -10.18 13.86 15.14
C ARG A 45 -10.74 14.36 16.47
N PHE A 46 -9.91 14.97 17.29
CA PHE A 46 -10.32 15.61 18.53
C PHE A 46 -11.42 16.64 18.31
N LYS A 47 -11.26 17.55 17.34
CA LYS A 47 -12.26 18.61 17.03
C LYS A 47 -13.60 18.04 16.56
N LEU A 48 -13.59 16.97 15.76
CA LEU A 48 -14.82 16.31 15.32
C LEU A 48 -15.57 15.69 16.50
N VAL A 49 -14.86 14.92 17.32
CA VAL A 49 -15.44 14.24 18.49
C VAL A 49 -15.87 15.23 19.56
N GLU A 50 -15.11 16.31 19.80
CA GLU A 50 -15.49 17.38 20.71
C GLU A 50 -16.85 17.99 20.32
N LYS A 51 -17.06 18.27 19.03
CA LYS A 51 -18.36 18.79 18.55
C LYS A 51 -19.52 17.82 18.81
N GLU A 52 -19.29 16.52 18.64
CA GLU A 52 -20.30 15.50 18.94
C GLU A 52 -20.62 15.45 20.43
N ILE A 53 -19.58 15.39 21.28
CA ILE A 53 -19.75 15.35 22.73
C ILE A 53 -20.51 16.58 23.22
N LEU A 54 -20.18 17.77 22.70
CA LEU A 54 -20.81 19.04 23.13
C LEU A 54 -22.28 19.14 22.73
N LYS A 55 -22.75 18.46 21.67
CA LYS A 55 -24.17 18.45 21.30
C LYS A 55 -25.05 17.80 22.37
N ASP A 56 -24.55 16.74 22.99
CA ASP A 56 -25.30 15.93 23.97
C ASP A 56 -24.91 16.26 25.42
N ARG A 57 -24.05 17.27 25.62
CA ARG A 57 -23.50 17.60 26.94
C ARG A 57 -24.55 18.27 27.85
N PRO A 58 -24.73 17.79 29.09
CA PRO A 58 -25.67 18.40 30.01
C PRO A 58 -25.24 19.81 30.41
N VAL A 59 -26.22 20.71 30.48
CA VAL A 59 -26.04 22.08 30.97
C VAL A 59 -26.39 22.12 32.48
N ARG A 60 -25.42 22.43 33.32
CA ARG A 60 -25.64 22.63 34.78
C ARG A 60 -25.44 24.10 35.11
N ARG A 61 -26.44 24.71 35.75
CA ARG A 61 -26.43 26.13 36.17
C ARG A 61 -26.07 27.10 35.05
N GLY A 62 -26.58 26.84 33.84
CA GLY A 62 -26.34 27.70 32.66
C GLY A 62 -24.94 27.56 32.03
N ARG A 63 -24.13 26.60 32.45
CA ARG A 63 -22.80 26.29 31.85
C ARG A 63 -22.78 24.87 31.31
N VAL A 64 -22.28 24.74 30.09
CA VAL A 64 -21.98 23.43 29.51
C VAL A 64 -20.85 22.79 30.30
N MET A 65 -21.02 21.53 30.71
CA MET A 65 -19.98 20.80 31.44
C MET A 65 -18.72 20.65 30.57
N PRO A 66 -17.50 20.80 31.12
CA PRO A 66 -16.28 20.59 30.37
C PRO A 66 -16.18 19.17 29.85
N VAL A 67 -15.51 18.96 28.72
CA VAL A 67 -15.20 17.63 28.18
C VAL A 67 -14.05 17.02 28.97
N GLU A 68 -14.08 15.69 29.12
CA GLU A 68 -13.09 14.93 29.88
C GLU A 68 -12.46 13.83 28.97
N SER A 69 -11.29 13.32 29.37
CA SER A 69 -10.58 12.26 28.63
C SER A 69 -11.45 11.01 28.43
N SER A 70 -12.25 10.63 29.41
CA SER A 70 -13.18 9.49 29.35
C SER A 70 -14.24 9.63 28.26
N ASP A 71 -14.66 10.83 27.91
CA ASP A 71 -15.64 11.09 26.86
C ASP A 71 -15.05 10.74 25.46
N PHE A 72 -13.77 11.02 25.25
CA PHE A 72 -13.05 10.75 24.01
C PHE A 72 -12.69 9.27 23.87
N ALA A 73 -12.28 8.62 24.94
CA ALA A 73 -11.94 7.19 24.95
C ALA A 73 -13.11 6.33 24.47
N SER A 74 -14.35 6.66 24.87
CA SER A 74 -15.56 5.96 24.44
C SER A 74 -15.87 6.08 22.95
N LYS A 75 -15.21 7.04 22.24
CA LYS A 75 -15.37 7.32 20.80
C LYS A 75 -14.11 7.01 19.99
N SER A 76 -13.18 6.22 20.54
CA SER A 76 -11.90 5.87 19.91
C SER A 76 -11.14 7.11 19.43
N ALA A 77 -11.10 8.16 20.25
CA ALA A 77 -10.39 9.40 20.00
C ALA A 77 -9.49 9.78 21.17
N LEU A 78 -8.38 10.45 20.87
CA LEU A 78 -7.47 10.98 21.88
C LEU A 78 -8.00 12.31 22.43
N PHE A 79 -7.99 12.45 23.75
CA PHE A 79 -8.16 13.75 24.37
C PHE A 79 -6.86 14.55 24.20
N LEU A 80 -6.95 15.78 23.72
CA LEU A 80 -5.80 16.65 23.57
C LEU A 80 -5.86 17.82 24.55
N PRO A 81 -4.98 17.85 25.57
CA PRO A 81 -4.77 19.05 26.37
C PRO A 81 -4.45 20.25 25.48
N ARG A 82 -4.78 21.46 25.96
CA ARG A 82 -4.63 22.69 25.16
C ARG A 82 -3.24 22.83 24.54
N GLU A 83 -2.20 22.50 25.28
CA GLU A 83 -0.79 22.63 24.88
C GLU A 83 -0.39 21.58 23.83
N ALA A 84 -1.18 20.54 23.62
CA ALA A 84 -1.00 19.53 22.57
C ALA A 84 -1.90 19.78 21.35
N GLN A 85 -2.79 20.78 21.38
CA GLN A 85 -3.65 21.10 20.25
C GLN A 85 -2.86 21.80 19.15
N TYR A 86 -3.05 21.37 17.91
CA TYR A 86 -2.27 21.86 16.77
C TYR A 86 -2.42 23.37 16.58
N GLU A 87 -3.63 23.90 16.71
CA GLU A 87 -3.92 25.33 16.64
C GLU A 87 -3.16 26.15 17.70
N TYR A 88 -2.99 25.61 18.91
CA TYR A 88 -2.18 26.25 19.94
C TYR A 88 -0.73 26.39 19.50
N LEU A 89 -0.13 25.32 18.94
CA LEU A 89 1.26 25.31 18.50
C LEU A 89 1.52 26.29 17.36
N VAL A 90 0.60 26.39 16.40
CA VAL A 90 0.74 27.30 15.25
C VAL A 90 0.61 28.78 15.64
N ASN A 91 -0.14 29.07 16.70
CA ASN A 91 -0.39 30.43 17.18
C ASN A 91 0.55 30.89 18.31
N LEU A 92 1.61 30.14 18.57
CA LEU A 92 2.62 30.54 19.56
C LEU A 92 3.38 31.79 19.10
N PRO A 93 3.84 32.65 20.03
CA PRO A 93 4.67 33.80 19.69
C PRO A 93 6.03 33.36 19.18
N GLU A 94 6.66 34.15 18.33
CA GLU A 94 7.98 33.85 17.76
C GLU A 94 9.08 33.70 18.82
N ASN A 95 8.97 34.44 19.93
CA ASN A 95 9.92 34.36 21.03
C ASN A 95 9.39 33.48 22.16
N ILE A 96 9.61 32.18 22.07
CA ILE A 96 9.21 31.19 23.07
C ILE A 96 9.85 31.46 24.43
N GLN A 97 11.12 31.84 24.45
CA GLN A 97 11.86 32.10 25.69
C GLN A 97 11.23 33.22 26.55
N ALA A 98 10.64 34.23 25.90
CA ALA A 98 9.96 35.33 26.56
C ALA A 98 8.55 34.95 27.08
N SER A 99 8.00 33.83 26.60
CA SER A 99 6.61 33.41 26.91
C SER A 99 6.47 32.65 28.23
N GLU A 100 7.56 32.31 28.93
CA GLU A 100 7.59 31.60 30.21
C GLU A 100 6.76 30.29 30.25
N LEU A 101 6.68 29.58 29.12
CA LEU A 101 5.96 28.32 29.05
C LEU A 101 6.66 27.23 29.85
N LEU A 102 5.88 26.42 30.56
CA LEU A 102 6.37 25.28 31.33
C LEU A 102 5.94 23.96 30.70
N ASN A 103 6.83 22.97 30.72
CA ASN A 103 6.53 21.60 30.30
C ASN A 103 5.75 20.84 31.42
N MET A 104 5.38 19.58 31.15
CA MET A 104 4.68 18.72 32.13
C MET A 104 5.43 18.57 33.45
N SER A 105 6.75 18.69 33.46
CA SER A 105 7.58 18.61 34.69
C SER A 105 7.79 19.95 35.36
N GLY A 106 7.14 21.03 34.91
CA GLY A 106 7.29 22.38 35.46
C GLY A 106 8.59 23.09 35.10
N GLN A 107 9.31 22.61 34.09
CA GLN A 107 10.54 23.23 33.60
C GLN A 107 10.22 24.23 32.47
N LYS A 108 10.93 25.35 32.45
CA LYS A 108 10.77 26.38 31.44
C LYS A 108 11.26 25.88 30.07
N MET A 109 10.45 26.08 29.04
CA MET A 109 10.78 25.78 27.66
C MET A 109 11.36 27.02 26.97
N ASN A 110 12.42 26.86 26.20
CA ASN A 110 13.19 27.94 25.58
C ASN A 110 13.14 27.96 24.05
N SER A 111 12.61 26.91 23.43
CA SER A 111 12.48 26.78 21.98
C SER A 111 11.15 26.18 21.56
N LEU A 112 10.76 26.41 20.32
CA LEU A 112 9.57 25.78 19.73
C LEU A 112 9.71 24.25 19.71
N GLY A 113 10.93 23.74 19.49
CA GLY A 113 11.21 22.30 19.56
C GLY A 113 10.90 21.68 20.90
N GLU A 114 11.22 22.35 22.01
CA GLU A 114 10.86 21.90 23.37
C GLU A 114 9.35 21.91 23.59
N VAL A 115 8.63 22.89 23.05
CA VAL A 115 7.16 22.96 23.14
C VAL A 115 6.50 21.81 22.37
N VAL A 116 7.00 21.50 21.16
CA VAL A 116 6.49 20.36 20.38
C VAL A 116 6.81 19.03 21.06
N ASN A 117 8.01 18.87 21.64
CA ASN A 117 8.34 17.68 22.44
C ASN A 117 7.36 17.51 23.60
N ASN A 118 7.06 18.58 24.33
CA ASN A 118 6.07 18.55 25.41
C ASN A 118 4.66 18.22 24.91
N ALA A 119 4.28 18.68 23.71
CA ALA A 119 3.00 18.31 23.11
C ALA A 119 2.93 16.80 22.83
N MET A 120 4.02 16.19 22.35
CA MET A 120 4.11 14.74 22.17
C MET A 120 4.01 13.98 23.50
N ASP A 121 4.68 14.46 24.56
CA ASP A 121 4.57 13.87 25.90
C ASP A 121 3.13 13.92 26.41
N LEU A 122 2.43 15.04 26.23
CA LEU A 122 1.04 15.22 26.60
C LEU A 122 0.09 14.26 25.86
N VAL A 123 0.36 13.99 24.58
CA VAL A 123 -0.42 13.02 23.78
C VAL A 123 -0.16 11.60 24.26
N GLU A 124 1.10 11.23 24.49
CA GLU A 124 1.46 9.90 25.01
C GLU A 124 0.80 9.61 26.35
N ALA A 125 0.68 10.63 27.23
CA ALA A 125 0.02 10.49 28.50
C ALA A 125 -1.49 10.16 28.41
N GLN A 126 -2.09 10.28 27.22
CA GLN A 126 -3.49 9.95 26.98
C GLN A 126 -3.71 8.55 26.38
N SER A 127 -2.64 7.84 26.02
CA SER A 127 -2.73 6.53 25.33
C SER A 127 -1.60 5.60 25.75
N GLU A 128 -1.91 4.49 26.38
CA GLU A 128 -0.92 3.46 26.76
C GLU A 128 -0.17 2.90 25.53
N GLN A 129 -0.85 2.80 24.39
CA GLN A 129 -0.25 2.32 23.15
C GLN A 129 0.84 3.24 22.60
N LEU A 130 0.78 4.54 22.90
CA LEU A 130 1.70 5.54 22.38
C LEU A 130 2.86 5.88 23.31
N VAL A 131 2.91 5.33 24.52
CA VAL A 131 3.98 5.63 25.50
C VAL A 131 5.35 5.29 24.90
N GLY A 132 6.23 6.30 24.80
CA GLY A 132 7.58 6.18 24.23
C GLY A 132 7.64 6.02 22.71
N VAL A 133 6.53 6.22 22.01
CA VAL A 133 6.39 6.01 20.56
C VAL A 133 6.63 7.29 19.77
N LEU A 134 6.06 8.41 20.20
CA LEU A 134 6.09 9.65 19.46
C LEU A 134 7.50 10.28 19.44
N PRO A 135 7.90 10.91 18.33
CA PRO A 135 9.22 11.54 18.24
C PRO A 135 9.33 12.74 19.16
N LYS A 136 10.52 12.91 19.77
CA LYS A 136 10.84 14.01 20.69
C LYS A 136 12.16 14.69 20.34
N ASP A 137 12.54 14.63 19.08
CA ASP A 137 13.81 15.17 18.56
C ASP A 137 13.61 16.54 17.88
N TYR A 138 12.53 17.27 18.23
CA TYR A 138 12.20 18.54 17.55
C TYR A 138 13.16 19.68 17.86
N THR A 139 13.97 19.56 18.89
CA THR A 139 15.06 20.54 19.20
C THR A 139 16.19 20.52 18.17
N MET A 140 16.25 19.52 17.28
CA MET A 140 17.19 19.52 16.16
C MET A 140 16.82 20.53 15.06
N PHE A 141 15.57 20.99 15.03
CA PHE A 141 15.09 21.99 14.08
C PHE A 141 15.30 23.41 14.62
N SER A 142 15.60 24.36 13.75
CA SER A 142 15.48 25.77 14.13
C SER A 142 14.00 26.13 14.32
N ASP A 143 13.70 27.05 15.22
CA ASP A 143 12.31 27.49 15.49
C ASP A 143 11.61 27.99 14.23
N SER A 144 12.34 28.69 13.33
CA SER A 144 11.79 29.15 12.05
C SER A 144 11.39 28.01 11.12
N LEU A 145 12.24 26.99 10.97
CA LEU A 145 11.95 25.81 10.15
C LEU A 145 10.76 25.03 10.70
N LEU A 146 10.73 24.82 12.02
CA LEU A 146 9.64 24.09 12.67
C LEU A 146 8.31 24.84 12.58
N ALA A 147 8.34 26.18 12.72
CA ALA A 147 7.14 27.01 12.55
C ALA A 147 6.59 26.94 11.11
N GLU A 148 7.46 26.88 10.10
CA GLU A 148 7.03 26.71 8.70
C GLU A 148 6.42 25.32 8.48
N LEU A 149 7.01 24.25 9.00
CA LEU A 149 6.45 22.90 8.94
C LEU A 149 5.05 22.83 9.58
N LEU A 150 4.90 23.39 10.79
CA LEU A 150 3.60 23.48 11.44
C LEU A 150 2.56 24.22 10.59
N ARG A 151 2.95 25.29 9.87
CA ARG A 151 2.06 26.02 8.98
C ARG A 151 1.67 25.23 7.74
N ILE A 152 2.59 24.50 7.13
CA ILE A 152 2.32 23.64 5.96
C ILE A 152 1.20 22.62 6.29
N PHE A 153 1.30 21.95 7.43
CA PHE A 153 0.29 20.97 7.84
C PHE A 153 -0.95 21.59 8.49
N ASN A 154 -0.98 22.91 8.73
CA ASN A 154 -2.20 23.63 9.17
C ASN A 154 -3.05 24.11 7.99
N ASN A 155 -3.14 23.33 6.93
CA ASN A 155 -3.95 23.63 5.77
C ASN A 155 -5.44 23.37 6.08
N SER A 156 -6.30 24.37 5.83
CA SER A 156 -7.75 24.26 6.05
C SER A 156 -8.42 23.17 5.21
N ALA A 157 -7.83 22.80 4.07
CA ALA A 157 -8.29 21.67 3.27
C ALA A 157 -8.28 20.35 4.07
N LEU A 158 -7.42 20.23 5.09
CA LEU A 158 -7.37 19.06 5.98
C LEU A 158 -8.54 19.01 6.98
N ASP A 159 -9.18 20.13 7.25
CA ASP A 159 -10.33 20.21 8.17
C ASP A 159 -11.66 19.86 7.50
N GLU A 160 -11.77 20.12 6.18
CA GLU A 160 -13.00 19.92 5.42
C GLU A 160 -13.24 18.46 5.02
N VAL A 161 -12.22 17.62 5.07
CA VAL A 161 -12.20 16.33 4.34
C VAL A 161 -12.26 15.09 5.23
N GLY A 162 -12.30 15.23 6.55
CA GLY A 162 -12.43 14.10 7.50
C GLY A 162 -11.14 13.31 7.75
N GLY A 163 -11.16 12.45 8.77
CA GLY A 163 -9.99 11.70 9.26
C GLY A 163 -9.30 10.80 8.23
N ASP A 164 -10.05 10.20 7.30
CA ASP A 164 -9.51 9.29 6.26
C ASP A 164 -8.44 9.93 5.38
N ILE A 165 -8.52 11.23 5.12
CA ILE A 165 -7.58 11.89 4.20
C ILE A 165 -6.25 12.18 4.87
N ILE A 166 -6.26 12.50 6.16
CA ILE A 166 -4.99 12.71 6.86
C ILE A 166 -4.25 11.38 7.01
N GLY A 167 -4.97 10.27 7.22
CA GLY A 167 -4.41 8.92 7.15
C GLY A 167 -3.74 8.64 5.80
N ARG A 168 -4.40 8.99 4.71
CA ARG A 168 -3.83 8.89 3.36
C ARG A 168 -2.60 9.78 3.14
N ILE A 169 -2.60 10.99 3.68
CA ILE A 169 -1.44 11.88 3.64
C ILE A 169 -0.29 11.28 4.45
N TYR A 170 -0.58 10.73 5.63
CA TYR A 170 0.42 10.02 6.43
C TYR A 170 1.06 8.87 5.65
N GLU A 171 0.24 7.99 5.04
CA GLU A 171 0.75 6.90 4.19
C GLU A 171 1.54 7.43 2.98
N TYR A 172 1.09 8.52 2.34
CA TYR A 172 1.79 9.12 1.22
C TYR A 172 3.20 9.59 1.62
N PHE A 173 3.31 10.30 2.75
CA PHE A 173 4.59 10.74 3.29
C PHE A 173 5.46 9.56 3.70
N LEU A 174 4.89 8.57 4.37
CA LEU A 174 5.58 7.34 4.76
C LEU A 174 6.19 6.65 3.53
N ASN A 175 5.43 6.49 2.44
CA ASN A 175 5.91 5.90 1.19
C ASN A 175 6.98 6.74 0.49
N LYS A 176 6.86 8.07 0.51
CA LYS A 176 7.89 8.98 -0.03
C LYS A 176 9.18 8.92 0.76
N PHE A 177 9.12 8.93 2.08
CA PHE A 177 10.29 8.75 2.94
C PHE A 177 10.90 7.36 2.76
N ALA A 178 10.09 6.32 2.66
CA ALA A 178 10.53 4.97 2.37
C ALA A 178 11.38 4.91 1.11
N LYS A 179 10.92 5.52 0.02
CA LYS A 179 11.66 5.61 -1.25
C LYS A 179 13.02 6.31 -1.10
N ASN A 180 13.09 7.33 -0.24
CA ASN A 180 14.31 8.09 -0.01
C ASN A 180 15.28 7.39 0.97
N ILE A 181 14.77 6.83 2.07
CA ILE A 181 15.56 6.20 3.15
C ILE A 181 16.09 4.84 2.72
N ALA A 182 15.31 4.05 1.98
CA ALA A 182 15.72 2.71 1.58
C ALA A 182 16.90 2.70 0.58
N GLN A 183 17.28 3.85 0.03
CA GLN A 183 18.53 4.01 -0.71
C GLN A 183 19.75 3.99 0.23
N ASP A 184 19.56 4.40 1.49
CA ASP A 184 20.67 4.61 2.43
C ASP A 184 20.81 3.47 3.48
N ASP A 185 19.71 2.92 4.05
CA ASP A 185 19.79 2.09 5.28
C ASP A 185 19.05 0.73 5.25
N GLY A 186 18.52 0.30 4.10
CA GLY A 186 17.90 -1.02 3.99
C GLY A 186 16.58 -1.21 4.74
N VAL A 187 15.89 -0.14 5.11
CA VAL A 187 14.52 -0.18 5.63
C VAL A 187 13.57 -0.53 4.49
N PHE A 188 12.89 -1.68 4.58
CA PHE A 188 11.99 -2.15 3.55
C PHE A 188 10.54 -1.85 3.92
N PHE A 189 9.89 -1.03 3.10
CA PHE A 189 8.45 -0.84 3.16
C PHE A 189 7.76 -1.76 2.14
N THR A 190 6.71 -2.42 2.57
CA THR A 190 5.93 -3.27 1.67
C THR A 190 5.03 -2.39 0.80
N PRO A 191 5.14 -2.48 -0.53
CA PRO A 191 4.27 -1.73 -1.43
C PRO A 191 2.80 -2.03 -1.20
N LYS A 192 1.97 -1.00 -1.20
CA LYS A 192 0.54 -1.08 -0.87
C LYS A 192 -0.21 -2.08 -1.74
N SER A 193 0.12 -2.20 -3.03
CA SER A 193 -0.54 -3.14 -3.93
C SER A 193 -0.28 -4.61 -3.55
N LEU A 194 0.95 -4.94 -3.09
CA LEU A 194 1.27 -6.28 -2.59
C LEU A 194 0.50 -6.62 -1.31
N VAL A 195 0.43 -5.65 -0.38
CA VAL A 195 -0.33 -5.82 0.88
C VAL A 195 -1.82 -6.03 0.58
N LYS A 196 -2.40 -5.20 -0.29
CA LYS A 196 -3.80 -5.35 -0.70
C LYS A 196 -4.08 -6.70 -1.36
N MET A 197 -3.17 -7.22 -2.17
CA MET A 197 -3.33 -8.55 -2.76
C MET A 197 -3.39 -9.63 -1.68
N ILE A 198 -2.50 -9.57 -0.68
CA ILE A 198 -2.51 -10.54 0.42
C ILE A 198 -3.83 -10.46 1.19
N VAL A 199 -4.25 -9.26 1.58
CA VAL A 199 -5.50 -9.07 2.34
C VAL A 199 -6.72 -9.52 1.54
N ASN A 200 -6.80 -9.19 0.25
CA ASN A 200 -7.91 -9.55 -0.62
C ASN A 200 -8.04 -11.08 -0.80
N VAL A 201 -6.92 -11.80 -0.92
CA VAL A 201 -6.93 -13.27 -1.04
C VAL A 201 -7.26 -13.96 0.29
N LEU A 202 -6.80 -13.40 1.41
CA LEU A 202 -7.06 -13.95 2.74
C LEU A 202 -8.44 -13.60 3.28
N GLU A 203 -9.04 -12.48 2.87
CA GLU A 203 -10.37 -12.03 3.28
C GLU A 203 -10.59 -12.12 4.81
N PRO A 204 -9.82 -11.41 5.63
CA PRO A 204 -9.92 -11.52 7.07
C PRO A 204 -11.28 -11.01 7.58
N THR A 205 -11.92 -11.79 8.43
CA THR A 205 -13.24 -11.47 9.00
C THR A 205 -13.21 -11.34 10.52
N GLY A 206 -12.18 -11.86 11.18
CA GLY A 206 -12.06 -11.80 12.64
C GLY A 206 -11.02 -12.78 13.17
N GLY A 207 -10.57 -12.55 14.39
CA GLY A 207 -9.60 -13.41 15.08
C GLY A 207 -8.22 -12.78 15.23
N ILE A 208 -7.21 -13.61 15.44
CA ILE A 208 -5.83 -13.20 15.70
C ILE A 208 -5.05 -13.10 14.38
N LEU A 209 -4.53 -11.90 14.10
CA LEU A 209 -3.58 -11.65 13.04
C LEU A 209 -2.20 -11.36 13.63
N LEU A 210 -1.20 -12.11 13.21
CA LEU A 210 0.20 -11.86 13.54
C LEU A 210 1.01 -11.50 12.28
N ASP A 211 1.76 -10.40 12.38
CA ASP A 211 2.87 -10.10 11.47
C ASP A 211 4.19 -10.18 12.27
N PRO A 212 4.97 -11.26 12.11
CA PRO A 212 6.19 -11.47 12.88
C PRO A 212 7.41 -10.72 12.32
N ALA A 213 7.22 -9.83 11.34
CA ALA A 213 8.21 -8.92 10.77
C ALA A 213 7.51 -7.63 10.32
N CYS A 214 6.77 -6.98 11.24
CA CYS A 214 5.69 -6.05 10.91
C CYS A 214 6.16 -4.71 10.30
N GLY A 215 7.44 -4.36 10.39
CA GLY A 215 7.96 -3.14 9.81
C GLY A 215 7.16 -1.91 10.25
N SER A 216 6.61 -1.16 9.29
CA SER A 216 5.75 0.01 9.53
C SER A 216 4.25 -0.30 9.70
N GLY A 217 3.85 -1.57 9.81
CA GLY A 217 2.48 -1.98 10.08
C GLY A 217 1.51 -1.94 8.89
N GLY A 218 2.02 -1.92 7.67
CA GLY A 218 1.19 -1.87 6.46
C GLY A 218 0.16 -3.00 6.37
N MET A 219 0.50 -4.22 6.83
CA MET A 219 -0.42 -5.36 6.86
C MET A 219 -1.62 -5.09 7.77
N PHE A 220 -1.39 -4.51 8.96
CA PHE A 220 -2.46 -4.20 9.91
C PHE A 220 -3.40 -3.13 9.38
N VAL A 221 -2.85 -2.05 8.80
CA VAL A 221 -3.64 -0.94 8.25
C VAL A 221 -4.54 -1.42 7.12
N GLN A 222 -4.00 -2.15 6.15
CA GLN A 222 -4.82 -2.64 5.03
C GLN A 222 -5.85 -3.70 5.47
N THR A 223 -5.53 -4.51 6.49
CA THR A 223 -6.50 -5.43 7.10
C THR A 223 -7.62 -4.66 7.80
N GLY A 224 -7.27 -3.62 8.58
CA GLY A 224 -8.27 -2.77 9.22
C GLY A 224 -9.20 -2.09 8.22
N ASP A 225 -8.65 -1.53 7.14
CA ASP A 225 -9.43 -0.93 6.05
C ASP A 225 -10.36 -1.96 5.38
N PHE A 226 -9.87 -3.17 5.13
CA PHE A 226 -10.66 -4.26 4.54
C PHE A 226 -11.84 -4.65 5.43
N VAL A 227 -11.58 -4.92 6.71
CA VAL A 227 -12.61 -5.32 7.69
C VAL A 227 -13.66 -4.22 7.86
N ASN A 228 -13.23 -2.95 7.97
CA ASN A 228 -14.12 -1.81 8.09
C ASN A 228 -14.98 -1.61 6.81
N SER A 229 -14.41 -1.79 5.62
CA SER A 229 -15.13 -1.68 4.36
C SER A 229 -16.18 -2.79 4.17
N ALA A 230 -15.98 -3.94 4.82
CA ALA A 230 -16.96 -5.02 4.89
C ALA A 230 -18.09 -4.77 5.92
N GLY A 231 -18.14 -3.58 6.54
CA GLY A 231 -19.17 -3.19 7.51
C GLY A 231 -18.95 -3.73 8.93
N MET A 232 -17.75 -4.25 9.23
CA MET A 232 -17.34 -4.69 10.56
C MET A 232 -16.48 -3.60 11.23
N GLU A 233 -16.29 -3.68 12.54
CA GLU A 233 -15.40 -2.78 13.27
C GLU A 233 -14.09 -3.54 13.57
N ALA A 234 -12.98 -3.06 12.97
CA ALA A 234 -11.72 -3.78 12.96
C ALA A 234 -11.15 -4.11 14.36
N ASN A 235 -11.21 -3.17 15.31
CA ASN A 235 -10.72 -3.40 16.67
C ASN A 235 -11.56 -4.39 17.49
N SER A 236 -12.83 -4.56 17.11
CA SER A 236 -13.73 -5.54 17.74
C SER A 236 -13.59 -6.92 17.12
N ALA A 237 -13.38 -6.98 15.79
CA ALA A 237 -13.30 -8.22 15.04
C ALA A 237 -11.90 -8.86 15.11
N MET A 238 -10.84 -8.04 15.07
CA MET A 238 -9.46 -8.47 14.95
C MET A 238 -8.65 -8.16 16.21
N THR A 239 -7.68 -9.02 16.50
CA THR A 239 -6.60 -8.74 17.45
C THR A 239 -5.26 -8.75 16.70
N PHE A 240 -4.60 -7.61 16.67
CA PHE A 240 -3.35 -7.42 15.93
C PHE A 240 -2.14 -7.62 16.83
N TYR A 241 -1.24 -8.53 16.43
CA TYR A 241 0.04 -8.76 17.07
C TYR A 241 1.18 -8.54 16.07
N GLY A 242 2.24 -7.85 16.50
CA GLY A 242 3.42 -7.62 15.68
C GLY A 242 4.73 -7.89 16.42
N GLN A 243 5.73 -8.41 15.69
CA GLN A 243 7.10 -8.46 16.14
C GLN A 243 7.99 -7.69 15.15
N GLU A 244 8.86 -6.85 15.67
CA GLU A 244 9.82 -6.08 14.87
C GLU A 244 11.14 -5.93 15.63
N LYS A 245 12.23 -6.40 15.00
CA LYS A 245 13.55 -6.33 15.61
C LYS A 245 14.05 -4.88 15.78
N VAL A 246 13.71 -4.01 14.84
CA VAL A 246 14.16 -2.61 14.81
C VAL A 246 13.16 -1.71 15.52
N GLU A 247 13.52 -1.17 16.68
CA GLU A 247 12.63 -0.31 17.48
C GLU A 247 12.07 0.89 16.71
N TYR A 248 12.87 1.49 15.81
CA TYR A 248 12.42 2.59 14.96
C TYR A 248 11.20 2.19 14.09
N ASN A 249 11.26 1.01 13.47
CA ASN A 249 10.16 0.50 12.66
C ASN A 249 8.92 0.19 13.51
N ALA A 250 9.11 -0.36 14.72
CA ALA A 250 8.00 -0.62 15.65
C ALA A 250 7.28 0.67 16.06
N LYS A 251 8.01 1.77 16.29
CA LYS A 251 7.41 3.08 16.54
C LYS A 251 6.63 3.59 15.35
N LEU A 252 7.16 3.45 14.13
CA LEU A 252 6.42 3.75 12.88
C LEU A 252 5.15 2.92 12.77
N CYS A 253 5.20 1.63 13.10
CA CYS A 253 4.05 0.74 13.12
C CYS A 253 2.96 1.24 14.05
N LEU A 254 3.29 1.55 15.30
CA LEU A 254 2.34 2.03 16.29
C LEU A 254 1.73 3.39 15.93
N MET A 255 2.53 4.30 15.39
CA MET A 255 2.02 5.58 14.87
C MET A 255 1.08 5.38 13.68
N ASN A 256 1.45 4.51 12.74
CA ASN A 256 0.63 4.20 11.57
C ASN A 256 -0.71 3.58 11.96
N MET A 257 -0.69 2.60 12.87
CA MET A 257 -1.92 2.01 13.41
C MET A 257 -2.80 3.05 14.11
N ALA A 258 -2.21 3.92 14.94
CA ALA A 258 -2.94 4.96 15.66
C ALA A 258 -3.58 5.99 14.71
N VAL A 259 -2.92 6.39 13.61
CA VAL A 259 -3.50 7.27 12.57
C VAL A 259 -4.71 6.61 11.90
N HIS A 260 -4.73 5.29 11.78
CA HIS A 260 -5.86 4.54 11.21
C HIS A 260 -6.86 4.06 12.27
N GLY A 261 -6.71 4.52 13.52
CA GLY A 261 -7.60 4.18 14.63
C GLY A 261 -7.53 2.71 15.04
N LEU A 262 -6.42 2.02 14.77
CA LEU A 262 -6.22 0.62 15.10
C LEU A 262 -5.43 0.44 16.38
N ASN A 263 -5.80 -0.58 17.16
CA ASN A 263 -5.07 -1.02 18.34
C ASN A 263 -4.28 -2.28 18.01
N GLY A 264 -3.06 -2.38 18.54
CA GLY A 264 -2.22 -3.58 18.34
C GLY A 264 -1.18 -3.74 19.44
N ILE A 265 -0.73 -4.96 19.61
CA ILE A 265 0.30 -5.32 20.60
C ILE A 265 1.59 -5.59 19.80
N ILE A 266 2.48 -4.60 19.80
CA ILE A 266 3.73 -4.64 19.04
C ILE A 266 4.90 -4.80 20.01
N LYS A 267 5.71 -5.84 19.81
CA LYS A 267 6.96 -6.04 20.54
C LYS A 267 8.14 -5.73 19.64
N SER A 268 9.20 -5.15 20.21
CA SER A 268 10.37 -4.70 19.47
C SER A 268 11.68 -5.07 20.16
N GLY A 269 12.79 -4.93 19.42
CA GLY A 269 14.13 -5.20 19.92
C GLY A 269 14.55 -6.68 19.76
N ASP A 270 15.65 -7.05 20.42
CA ASP A 270 16.23 -8.39 20.26
C ASP A 270 15.30 -9.51 20.72
N GLU A 271 14.48 -9.28 21.75
CA GLU A 271 13.50 -10.25 22.24
C GLU A 271 12.30 -10.42 21.28
N ALA A 272 12.14 -9.51 20.33
CA ALA A 272 11.17 -9.63 19.25
C ALA A 272 11.79 -10.15 17.94
N ASN A 273 13.04 -10.60 17.97
CA ASN A 273 13.65 -11.27 16.83
C ASN A 273 12.99 -12.63 16.60
N THR A 274 12.14 -12.71 15.61
CA THR A 274 11.32 -13.89 15.31
C THR A 274 12.14 -15.15 15.02
N PHE A 275 13.38 -15.05 14.56
CA PHE A 275 14.23 -16.24 14.38
C PHE A 275 14.45 -16.99 15.70
N TYR A 276 14.46 -16.30 16.83
CA TYR A 276 14.81 -16.84 18.13
C TYR A 276 13.68 -16.79 19.15
N HIS A 277 12.63 -15.99 18.91
CA HIS A 277 11.58 -15.75 19.89
C HIS A 277 10.18 -15.77 19.28
N ASP A 278 9.26 -16.44 19.96
CA ASP A 278 7.83 -16.23 19.85
C ASP A 278 7.42 -15.27 20.96
N ALA A 279 7.58 -13.97 20.71
CA ALA A 279 7.44 -12.94 21.75
C ALA A 279 6.03 -12.84 22.33
N HIS A 280 5.01 -13.34 21.62
CA HIS A 280 3.61 -13.30 22.03
C HIS A 280 3.07 -14.67 22.47
N ASN A 281 3.85 -15.75 22.36
CA ASN A 281 3.42 -17.13 22.62
C ASN A 281 2.20 -17.53 21.78
N LEU A 282 2.28 -17.30 20.46
CA LEU A 282 1.17 -17.51 19.52
C LEU A 282 1.37 -18.73 18.60
N ASP A 283 2.37 -19.59 18.84
CA ASP A 283 2.58 -20.79 18.05
C ASP A 283 1.30 -21.66 18.02
N GLY A 284 0.77 -21.93 16.82
CA GLY A 284 -0.48 -22.67 16.63
C GLY A 284 -1.79 -21.93 16.97
N CYS A 285 -1.73 -20.62 17.21
CA CYS A 285 -2.90 -19.85 17.69
C CYS A 285 -3.49 -18.86 16.69
N CYS A 286 -2.77 -18.54 15.61
CA CYS A 286 -3.17 -17.45 14.73
C CYS A 286 -4.21 -17.88 13.70
N ASP A 287 -5.24 -17.05 13.51
CA ASP A 287 -6.19 -17.16 12.41
C ASP A 287 -5.58 -16.69 11.10
N TYR A 288 -4.75 -15.63 11.18
CA TYR A 288 -4.07 -15.06 10.02
C TYR A 288 -2.60 -14.75 10.31
N ILE A 289 -1.76 -15.07 9.32
CA ILE A 289 -0.37 -14.60 9.23
C ILE A 289 -0.26 -13.78 7.96
N MET A 290 0.21 -12.54 8.09
CA MET A 290 0.53 -11.68 6.95
C MET A 290 1.90 -11.08 7.15
N ALA A 291 2.80 -11.22 6.18
CA ALA A 291 4.16 -10.74 6.35
C ALA A 291 4.87 -10.42 5.03
N ASN A 292 5.82 -9.49 5.11
CA ASN A 292 6.88 -9.32 4.13
C ASN A 292 8.22 -9.35 4.86
N PRO A 293 8.76 -10.55 5.18
CA PRO A 293 9.98 -10.68 5.97
C PRO A 293 11.21 -10.26 5.16
N PRO A 294 12.34 -9.96 5.81
CA PRO A 294 13.60 -9.75 5.11
C PRO A 294 14.03 -11.02 4.38
N PHE A 295 14.36 -10.91 3.07
CA PHE A 295 14.74 -12.03 2.23
C PHE A 295 16.22 -12.38 2.39
N ASN A 296 16.54 -13.66 2.25
CA ASN A 296 17.89 -14.20 2.17
C ASN A 296 18.79 -13.82 3.37
N VAL A 297 18.21 -13.72 4.55
CA VAL A 297 18.99 -13.45 5.77
C VAL A 297 19.97 -14.59 5.99
N ASP A 298 21.25 -14.27 6.12
CA ASP A 298 22.33 -15.22 6.37
C ASP A 298 22.77 -15.26 7.85
N LYS A 299 23.60 -16.22 8.21
CA LYS A 299 24.22 -16.37 9.53
C LYS A 299 23.25 -16.45 10.71
N VAL A 300 22.06 -17.03 10.47
CA VAL A 300 21.10 -17.27 11.56
C VAL A 300 21.61 -18.43 12.41
N ASN A 301 21.69 -18.23 13.72
CA ASN A 301 22.20 -19.25 14.64
C ASN A 301 21.24 -20.46 14.70
N SER A 302 21.73 -21.64 14.28
CA SER A 302 20.89 -22.84 14.18
C SER A 302 20.49 -23.43 15.51
N GLU A 303 21.34 -23.34 16.53
CA GLU A 303 21.07 -23.91 17.88
C GLU A 303 19.96 -23.07 18.56
N SER A 304 20.07 -21.74 18.51
CA SER A 304 19.05 -20.85 19.04
C SER A 304 17.71 -20.99 18.31
N THR A 305 17.76 -21.12 16.99
CA THR A 305 16.57 -21.35 16.14
C THR A 305 15.90 -22.68 16.47
N GLN A 306 16.68 -23.74 16.65
CA GLN A 306 16.15 -25.04 17.01
C GLN A 306 15.52 -25.05 18.41
N SER A 307 16.15 -24.36 19.36
CA SER A 307 15.62 -24.19 20.72
C SER A 307 14.32 -23.37 20.75
N ALA A 308 14.18 -22.42 19.84
CA ALA A 308 12.97 -21.62 19.70
C ALA A 308 11.78 -22.40 19.11
N GLY A 309 12.01 -23.56 18.51
CA GLY A 309 10.95 -24.39 17.91
C GLY A 309 10.37 -23.83 16.62
N ARG A 310 9.09 -24.11 16.36
CA ARG A 310 8.31 -23.65 15.19
C ARG A 310 8.87 -24.16 13.84
N LEU A 311 9.48 -25.34 13.83
CA LEU A 311 10.08 -25.97 12.66
C LEU A 311 9.39 -27.30 12.32
N PRO A 312 8.10 -27.30 11.94
CA PRO A 312 7.32 -28.52 11.73
C PRO A 312 7.87 -29.41 10.61
N PHE A 313 8.61 -28.82 9.67
CA PHE A 313 9.19 -29.55 8.53
C PHE A 313 10.69 -29.87 8.67
N GLY A 314 11.31 -29.39 9.74
CA GLY A 314 12.73 -29.54 10.03
C GLY A 314 13.56 -28.29 9.74
N MET A 315 14.87 -28.39 10.00
CA MET A 315 15.83 -27.31 9.85
C MET A 315 16.35 -27.21 8.41
N PRO A 316 16.46 -26.01 7.83
CA PRO A 316 17.20 -25.77 6.59
C PRO A 316 18.67 -26.17 6.68
N SER A 317 19.41 -26.07 5.58
CA SER A 317 20.84 -26.40 5.56
C SER A 317 21.64 -25.52 6.52
N VAL A 318 22.50 -26.18 7.32
CA VAL A 318 23.36 -25.54 8.32
C VAL A 318 24.81 -25.69 7.89
N ASN A 319 25.61 -24.64 7.98
CA ASN A 319 27.03 -24.65 7.66
C ASN A 319 27.90 -25.20 8.84
N ALA A 320 29.20 -25.35 8.63
CA ALA A 320 30.13 -25.82 9.65
C ALA A 320 30.23 -24.90 10.90
N LYS A 321 29.80 -23.64 10.79
CA LYS A 321 29.74 -22.67 11.90
C LYS A 321 28.44 -22.74 12.69
N LYS A 322 27.57 -23.72 12.41
CA LYS A 322 26.23 -23.86 12.99
C LYS A 322 25.31 -22.68 12.65
N GLU A 323 25.44 -22.16 11.44
CA GLU A 323 24.61 -21.08 10.93
C GLU A 323 23.75 -21.57 9.77
N VAL A 324 22.49 -21.11 9.70
CA VAL A 324 21.63 -21.24 8.53
C VAL A 324 22.06 -20.18 7.53
N GLY A 325 22.46 -20.62 6.34
CA GLY A 325 22.98 -19.72 5.29
C GLY A 325 21.91 -18.91 4.55
N ASN A 326 20.64 -19.33 4.64
CA ASN A 326 19.49 -18.63 4.08
C ASN A 326 18.24 -18.85 4.93
N GLY A 327 17.70 -17.78 5.49
CA GLY A 327 16.58 -17.80 6.41
C GLY A 327 15.18 -17.93 5.77
N ASN A 328 15.06 -18.01 4.45
CA ASN A 328 13.75 -18.01 3.78
C ASN A 328 12.87 -19.17 4.25
N TYR A 329 13.42 -20.37 4.38
CA TYR A 329 12.66 -21.54 4.84
C TYR A 329 12.45 -21.62 6.36
N LEU A 330 13.15 -20.78 7.13
CA LEU A 330 12.79 -20.53 8.52
C LEU A 330 11.48 -19.73 8.58
N TRP A 331 11.41 -18.63 7.81
CA TRP A 331 10.18 -17.81 7.70
C TRP A 331 8.98 -18.64 7.25
N ILE A 332 9.13 -19.41 6.17
CA ILE A 332 8.06 -20.28 5.63
C ILE A 332 7.57 -21.26 6.71
N SER A 333 8.49 -21.89 7.47
CA SER A 333 8.14 -22.82 8.53
C SER A 333 7.44 -22.12 9.70
N TYR A 334 7.90 -20.95 10.09
CA TYR A 334 7.29 -20.17 11.18
C TYR A 334 5.88 -19.73 10.84
N PHE A 335 5.66 -19.20 9.63
CA PHE A 335 4.33 -18.78 9.20
C PHE A 335 3.33 -19.93 9.21
N TYR A 336 3.76 -21.12 8.81
CA TYR A 336 2.92 -22.30 8.90
C TYR A 336 2.68 -22.75 10.36
N SER A 337 3.71 -22.70 11.20
CA SER A 337 3.64 -23.13 12.61
C SER A 337 2.70 -22.26 13.44
N TYR A 338 2.74 -20.95 13.24
CA TYR A 338 1.87 -20.00 13.95
C TYR A 338 0.36 -20.20 13.68
N LEU A 339 0.00 -20.77 12.51
CA LEU A 339 -1.42 -20.94 12.15
C LEU A 339 -2.10 -22.00 13.02
N ASN A 340 -3.30 -21.68 13.49
CA ASN A 340 -4.22 -22.63 14.09
C ASN A 340 -4.74 -23.64 13.02
N GLU A 341 -5.65 -24.56 13.41
CA GLU A 341 -6.11 -25.65 12.54
C GLU A 341 -6.87 -25.20 11.28
N LYS A 342 -7.36 -23.96 11.25
CA LYS A 342 -8.09 -23.36 10.12
C LYS A 342 -7.44 -22.07 9.64
N GLY A 343 -6.28 -21.74 10.20
CA GLY A 343 -5.60 -20.49 9.93
C GLY A 343 -5.10 -20.38 8.49
N ARG A 344 -5.00 -19.15 8.03
CA ARG A 344 -4.56 -18.78 6.67
C ARG A 344 -3.36 -17.86 6.72
N ALA A 345 -2.38 -18.07 5.84
CA ALA A 345 -1.22 -17.20 5.72
C ALA A 345 -1.12 -16.62 4.31
N GLY A 346 -0.67 -15.37 4.22
CA GLY A 346 -0.28 -14.74 2.97
C GLY A 346 0.98 -13.92 3.19
N PHE A 347 2.04 -14.18 2.42
CA PHE A 347 3.31 -13.51 2.63
C PHE A 347 4.14 -13.39 1.36
N VAL A 348 4.96 -12.35 1.33
CA VAL A 348 5.91 -12.13 0.22
C VAL A 348 7.20 -12.89 0.48
N MET A 349 7.77 -13.47 -0.56
CA MET A 349 9.05 -14.19 -0.49
C MET A 349 9.87 -13.98 -1.76
N ALA A 350 11.20 -14.05 -1.65
CA ALA A 350 12.08 -14.04 -2.81
C ALA A 350 11.70 -15.15 -3.79
N SER A 351 11.67 -14.85 -5.11
CA SER A 351 11.33 -15.85 -6.13
C SER A 351 12.21 -17.09 -6.08
N SER A 352 13.48 -16.97 -5.66
CA SER A 352 14.40 -18.10 -5.51
C SER A 352 13.93 -19.16 -4.49
N ALA A 353 13.06 -18.80 -3.53
CA ALA A 353 12.54 -19.74 -2.56
C ALA A 353 11.58 -20.77 -3.18
N THR A 354 10.96 -20.46 -4.31
CA THR A 354 9.99 -21.36 -4.96
C THR A 354 10.63 -22.63 -5.54
N ASP A 355 11.95 -22.62 -5.77
CA ASP A 355 12.66 -23.73 -6.42
C ASP A 355 14.04 -24.02 -5.80
N SER A 356 14.24 -23.68 -4.52
CA SER A 356 15.48 -24.00 -3.79
C SER A 356 15.72 -25.50 -3.72
N SER A 357 16.98 -25.91 -3.77
CA SER A 357 17.43 -27.30 -3.72
C SER A 357 17.83 -27.76 -2.30
N GLY A 358 18.25 -29.03 -2.14
CA GLY A 358 18.76 -29.59 -0.88
C GLY A 358 17.69 -29.68 0.21
N LYS A 359 18.04 -29.38 1.46
CA LYS A 359 17.11 -29.46 2.59
C LYS A 359 15.91 -28.51 2.47
N ASP A 360 16.07 -27.39 1.78
CA ASP A 360 14.96 -26.47 1.51
C ASP A 360 13.89 -27.13 0.62
N ARG A 361 14.34 -27.90 -0.38
CA ARG A 361 13.45 -28.72 -1.19
C ARG A 361 12.72 -29.78 -0.35
N ASP A 362 13.40 -30.41 0.63
CA ASP A 362 12.77 -31.41 1.48
C ASP A 362 11.74 -30.81 2.42
N ILE A 363 11.97 -29.61 2.93
CA ILE A 363 10.98 -28.82 3.70
C ILE A 363 9.77 -28.50 2.81
N ARG A 364 10.02 -28.03 1.58
CA ARG A 364 8.96 -27.70 0.62
C ARG A 364 8.13 -28.93 0.24
N GLN A 365 8.75 -30.07 0.06
CA GLN A 365 8.04 -31.34 -0.15
C GLN A 365 7.06 -31.62 0.98
N LYS A 366 7.53 -31.63 2.22
CA LYS A 366 6.68 -31.87 3.40
C LYS A 366 5.54 -30.87 3.51
N LEU A 367 5.82 -29.60 3.21
CA LEU A 367 4.80 -28.55 3.19
C LEU A 367 3.72 -28.83 2.14
N VAL A 368 4.11 -29.16 0.90
CA VAL A 368 3.16 -29.50 -0.17
C VAL A 368 2.33 -30.73 0.18
N GLU A 369 2.97 -31.75 0.77
CA GLU A 369 2.31 -32.99 1.19
C GLU A 369 1.23 -32.77 2.27
N THR A 370 1.26 -31.66 3.02
CA THR A 370 0.17 -31.31 3.95
C THR A 370 -1.16 -31.01 3.22
N GLY A 371 -1.14 -30.62 1.95
CA GLY A 371 -2.29 -30.13 1.23
C GLY A 371 -2.70 -28.70 1.58
N HIS A 372 -1.92 -27.97 2.38
CA HIS A 372 -2.27 -26.63 2.87
C HIS A 372 -1.67 -25.48 2.05
N VAL A 373 -0.82 -25.75 1.05
CA VAL A 373 -0.43 -24.72 0.07
C VAL A 373 -1.65 -24.44 -0.81
N ASP A 374 -2.10 -23.21 -0.84
CA ASP A 374 -3.36 -22.83 -1.51
C ASP A 374 -3.10 -22.13 -2.83
N VAL A 375 -2.43 -20.98 -2.80
CA VAL A 375 -2.13 -20.18 -4.00
C VAL A 375 -0.64 -19.80 -4.02
N MET A 376 -0.05 -19.86 -5.20
CA MET A 376 1.31 -19.39 -5.49
C MET A 376 1.25 -18.35 -6.61
N MET A 377 1.68 -17.13 -6.34
CA MET A 377 1.62 -16.03 -7.29
C MET A 377 3.02 -15.47 -7.58
N SER A 378 3.44 -15.47 -8.86
CA SER A 378 4.65 -14.76 -9.30
C SER A 378 4.37 -13.29 -9.54
N VAL A 379 5.24 -12.43 -9.02
CA VAL A 379 5.19 -10.97 -9.18
C VAL A 379 6.39 -10.50 -10.00
N GLY A 380 6.16 -9.57 -10.90
CA GLY A 380 7.19 -9.01 -11.77
C GLY A 380 8.21 -8.14 -11.04
N ASN A 381 9.16 -7.63 -11.82
CA ASN A 381 10.15 -6.68 -11.32
C ASN A 381 9.51 -5.32 -11.00
N ASN A 382 10.23 -4.49 -10.26
CA ASN A 382 9.86 -3.10 -9.97
C ASN A 382 8.55 -2.93 -9.17
N PHE A 383 8.12 -3.93 -8.41
CA PHE A 383 7.03 -3.75 -7.45
C PHE A 383 7.52 -3.13 -6.14
N PHE A 384 8.80 -3.22 -5.80
CA PHE A 384 9.38 -2.57 -4.63
C PHE A 384 9.92 -1.18 -4.96
N TYR A 385 9.79 -0.23 -4.04
CA TYR A 385 10.21 1.17 -4.24
C TYR A 385 11.70 1.33 -4.52
N THR A 386 12.54 0.40 -4.08
CA THR A 386 14.01 0.56 -4.05
C THR A 386 14.80 -0.55 -4.70
N LYS A 387 14.16 -1.67 -5.05
CA LYS A 387 14.85 -2.82 -5.64
C LYS A 387 14.02 -3.42 -6.77
N SER A 388 14.69 -3.66 -7.90
CA SER A 388 14.10 -4.39 -9.03
C SER A 388 14.30 -5.89 -8.82
N LEU A 389 13.64 -6.47 -7.80
CA LEU A 389 13.69 -7.90 -7.54
C LEU A 389 12.32 -8.52 -7.79
N PRO A 390 12.25 -9.61 -8.57
CA PRO A 390 11.03 -10.40 -8.65
C PRO A 390 10.78 -11.11 -7.34
N CYS A 391 9.52 -11.20 -6.93
CA CYS A 391 9.10 -11.91 -5.75
C CYS A 391 7.94 -12.86 -6.07
N SER A 392 7.58 -13.65 -5.09
CA SER A 392 6.39 -14.49 -5.09
C SER A 392 5.55 -14.21 -3.86
N ILE A 393 4.23 -14.32 -3.98
CA ILE A 393 3.32 -14.32 -2.85
C ILE A 393 2.86 -15.75 -2.64
N TRP A 394 3.01 -16.22 -1.42
CA TRP A 394 2.65 -17.55 -0.97
C TRP A 394 1.40 -17.47 -0.13
N PHE A 395 0.45 -18.38 -0.35
CA PHE A 395 -0.74 -18.49 0.48
C PHE A 395 -0.88 -19.90 1.03
N PHE A 396 -1.13 -19.99 2.34
CA PHE A 396 -1.48 -21.23 3.03
C PHE A 396 -2.92 -21.15 3.53
N ASP A 397 -3.61 -22.27 3.51
CA ASP A 397 -4.94 -22.43 4.10
C ASP A 397 -5.04 -23.81 4.76
N LYS A 398 -5.01 -23.85 6.10
CA LYS A 398 -5.20 -25.11 6.85
C LYS A 398 -6.66 -25.55 6.89
N GLY A 399 -7.60 -24.63 6.62
CA GLY A 399 -9.02 -24.89 6.49
C GLY A 399 -9.51 -25.13 5.06
N LYS A 400 -8.60 -25.46 4.13
CA LYS A 400 -8.87 -25.64 2.72
C LYS A 400 -9.96 -26.67 2.46
N ALA A 401 -10.90 -26.33 1.57
CA ALA A 401 -12.01 -27.21 1.22
C ALA A 401 -11.51 -28.53 0.62
N GLU A 402 -12.15 -29.65 0.98
CA GLU A 402 -11.77 -31.00 0.56
C GLU A 402 -11.67 -31.14 -0.97
N ALA A 403 -12.56 -30.48 -1.71
CA ALA A 403 -12.59 -30.51 -3.18
C ALA A 403 -11.32 -29.98 -3.85
N ILE A 404 -10.60 -29.07 -3.20
CA ILE A 404 -9.39 -28.44 -3.72
C ILE A 404 -8.15 -28.76 -2.89
N GLN A 405 -8.25 -29.58 -1.86
CA GLN A 405 -7.14 -29.91 -0.93
C GLN A 405 -5.96 -30.54 -1.64
N ASP A 406 -6.19 -31.31 -2.71
CA ASP A 406 -5.12 -31.93 -3.51
C ASP A 406 -4.52 -31.01 -4.58
N HIS A 407 -4.97 -29.76 -4.65
CA HIS A 407 -4.55 -28.83 -5.72
C HIS A 407 -3.92 -27.56 -5.17
N VAL A 408 -3.07 -26.95 -5.95
CA VAL A 408 -2.50 -25.62 -5.71
C VAL A 408 -2.79 -24.75 -6.95
N LEU A 409 -3.30 -23.55 -6.71
CA LEU A 409 -3.47 -22.56 -7.77
C LEU A 409 -2.16 -21.82 -8.02
N PHE A 410 -1.66 -21.88 -9.23
CA PHE A 410 -0.50 -21.12 -9.70
C PHE A 410 -0.97 -19.95 -10.56
N ILE A 411 -0.54 -18.73 -10.21
CA ILE A 411 -0.83 -17.50 -10.97
C ILE A 411 0.50 -16.83 -11.37
N ASP A 412 0.67 -16.56 -12.64
CA ASP A 412 1.81 -15.78 -13.14
C ASP A 412 1.36 -14.35 -13.48
N ALA A 413 1.52 -13.45 -12.52
CA ALA A 413 1.15 -12.05 -12.64
C ALA A 413 2.33 -11.16 -13.07
N ARG A 414 3.46 -11.73 -13.53
CA ARG A 414 4.68 -10.97 -13.88
C ARG A 414 4.50 -9.97 -15.01
N ASN A 415 3.53 -10.21 -15.89
CA ASN A 415 3.24 -9.36 -17.05
C ASN A 415 1.88 -8.63 -16.93
N TYR A 416 1.21 -8.70 -15.78
CA TYR A 416 -0.08 -8.08 -15.54
C TYR A 416 0.03 -7.04 -14.43
N TYR A 417 0.26 -5.79 -14.81
CA TYR A 417 0.45 -4.66 -13.90
C TYR A 417 0.29 -3.32 -14.63
N THR A 418 0.26 -2.25 -13.87
CA THR A 418 0.29 -0.86 -14.36
C THR A 418 1.66 -0.25 -14.06
N VAL A 419 2.27 0.40 -15.05
CA VAL A 419 3.52 1.15 -14.89
C VAL A 419 3.20 2.52 -14.28
N VAL A 420 3.65 2.78 -13.07
CA VAL A 420 3.49 4.06 -12.38
C VAL A 420 4.58 5.04 -12.81
N ASP A 421 5.82 4.57 -12.79
CA ASP A 421 7.00 5.29 -13.27
C ASP A 421 8.07 4.32 -13.80
N ARG A 422 9.22 4.86 -14.23
CA ARG A 422 10.31 4.03 -14.80
C ARG A 422 10.85 2.96 -13.85
N THR A 423 10.59 3.07 -12.56
CA THR A 423 11.15 2.24 -11.49
C THR A 423 10.10 1.55 -10.65
N LEU A 424 8.81 1.84 -10.87
CA LEU A 424 7.72 1.33 -10.06
C LEU A 424 6.56 0.82 -10.91
N ASN A 425 6.22 -0.42 -10.67
CA ASN A 425 5.00 -1.08 -11.13
C ASN A 425 4.06 -1.33 -9.94
N GLU A 426 2.77 -1.30 -10.20
CA GLU A 426 1.75 -1.66 -9.21
C GLU A 426 0.56 -2.34 -9.88
N TRP A 427 -0.25 -3.01 -9.08
CA TRP A 427 -1.58 -3.40 -9.53
C TRP A 427 -2.58 -2.28 -9.25
N SER A 428 -3.34 -1.89 -10.28
CA SER A 428 -4.52 -1.04 -10.09
C SER A 428 -5.57 -1.77 -9.24
N GLU A 429 -6.55 -1.04 -8.75
CA GLU A 429 -7.65 -1.64 -7.98
C GLU A 429 -8.37 -2.73 -8.77
N TRP A 430 -8.63 -2.51 -10.04
CA TRP A 430 -9.30 -3.47 -10.91
C TRP A 430 -8.41 -4.69 -11.24
N GLN A 431 -7.11 -4.49 -11.39
CA GLN A 431 -6.17 -5.59 -11.56
C GLN A 431 -6.08 -6.47 -10.30
N LEU A 432 -6.11 -5.86 -9.12
CA LEU A 432 -6.20 -6.59 -7.85
C LEU A 432 -7.49 -7.42 -7.78
N LYS A 433 -8.63 -6.84 -8.13
CA LYS A 433 -9.92 -7.55 -8.16
C LYS A 433 -9.91 -8.69 -9.18
N ASN A 434 -9.33 -8.49 -10.35
CA ASN A 434 -9.23 -9.53 -11.38
C ASN A 434 -8.36 -10.71 -10.96
N LEU A 435 -7.20 -10.47 -10.38
CA LEU A 435 -6.35 -11.54 -9.84
C LEU A 435 -7.06 -12.29 -8.70
N ASN A 436 -7.76 -11.57 -7.84
CA ASN A 436 -8.55 -12.18 -6.77
C ASN A 436 -9.74 -12.98 -7.30
N ALA A 437 -10.36 -12.56 -8.40
CA ALA A 437 -11.44 -13.27 -9.06
C ALA A 437 -11.02 -14.66 -9.54
N ILE A 438 -9.77 -14.83 -10.00
CA ILE A 438 -9.21 -16.15 -10.33
C ILE A 438 -9.18 -17.05 -9.10
N VAL A 439 -8.81 -16.49 -7.94
CA VAL A 439 -8.80 -17.24 -6.67
C VAL A 439 -10.22 -17.63 -6.24
N TRP A 440 -11.20 -16.75 -6.38
CA TRP A 440 -12.59 -17.06 -6.09
C TRP A 440 -13.12 -18.21 -6.97
N LEU A 441 -12.85 -18.16 -8.28
CA LEU A 441 -13.25 -19.22 -9.19
C LEU A 441 -12.60 -20.56 -8.84
N TYR A 442 -11.31 -20.56 -8.50
CA TYR A 442 -10.60 -21.75 -8.02
C TYR A 442 -11.22 -22.33 -6.75
N ARG A 443 -11.66 -21.47 -5.83
CA ARG A 443 -12.35 -21.88 -4.58
C ARG A 443 -13.82 -22.23 -4.77
N GLY A 444 -14.39 -22.04 -5.97
CA GLY A 444 -15.81 -22.26 -6.26
C GLY A 444 -16.73 -21.14 -5.78
N GLU A 445 -16.20 -19.98 -5.45
CA GLU A 445 -16.92 -18.80 -4.95
C GLU A 445 -17.46 -17.94 -6.11
N VAL A 446 -18.25 -18.56 -7.01
CA VAL A 446 -18.73 -17.96 -8.25
C VAL A 446 -19.59 -16.71 -8.00
N ASP A 447 -20.34 -16.67 -6.91
CA ASP A 447 -21.17 -15.50 -6.56
C ASP A 447 -20.35 -14.21 -6.41
N LYS A 448 -19.13 -14.30 -5.85
CA LYS A 448 -18.21 -13.16 -5.72
C LYS A 448 -17.70 -12.69 -7.08
N TYR A 449 -17.41 -13.63 -7.97
CA TYR A 449 -17.03 -13.33 -9.35
C TYR A 449 -18.16 -12.61 -10.09
N VAL A 450 -19.38 -13.12 -10.00
CA VAL A 450 -20.57 -12.49 -10.62
C VAL A 450 -20.82 -11.09 -10.04
N ALA A 451 -20.62 -10.91 -8.72
CA ALA A 451 -20.71 -9.59 -8.09
C ALA A 451 -19.70 -8.60 -8.68
N LEU A 452 -18.47 -9.04 -8.95
CA LEU A 452 -17.45 -8.21 -9.63
C LEU A 452 -17.87 -7.84 -11.07
N LEU A 453 -18.45 -8.77 -11.83
CA LEU A 453 -18.98 -8.46 -13.16
C LEU A 453 -20.11 -7.42 -13.11
N ASN A 454 -20.97 -7.50 -12.09
CA ASN A 454 -22.02 -6.51 -11.88
C ASN A 454 -21.43 -5.15 -11.50
N GLU A 455 -20.39 -5.11 -10.65
CA GLU A 455 -19.67 -3.88 -10.31
C GLU A 455 -19.10 -3.21 -11.57
N TYR A 456 -18.48 -3.96 -12.48
CA TYR A 456 -18.03 -3.44 -13.77
C TYR A 456 -19.19 -2.84 -14.59
N THR A 457 -20.32 -3.55 -14.65
CA THR A 457 -21.50 -3.08 -15.37
C THR A 457 -22.04 -1.77 -14.77
N ASP A 458 -22.13 -1.69 -13.44
CA ASP A 458 -22.63 -0.52 -12.72
C ASP A 458 -21.72 0.70 -12.90
N GLN A 459 -20.39 0.53 -12.83
CA GLN A 459 -19.41 1.60 -13.08
C GLN A 459 -19.53 2.19 -14.49
N VAL A 460 -19.70 1.34 -15.49
CA VAL A 460 -19.88 1.79 -16.88
C VAL A 460 -21.25 2.45 -17.07
N ALA A 461 -22.30 1.89 -16.46
CA ALA A 461 -23.64 2.47 -16.51
C ALA A 461 -23.72 3.85 -15.83
N GLU A 462 -23.09 4.01 -14.68
CA GLU A 462 -22.98 5.29 -13.98
C GLU A 462 -22.31 6.33 -14.86
N PHE A 463 -21.15 5.97 -15.47
CA PHE A 463 -20.48 6.84 -16.41
C PHE A 463 -21.38 7.24 -17.58
N MET A 464 -22.01 6.29 -18.27
CA MET A 464 -22.87 6.53 -19.44
C MET A 464 -24.09 7.40 -19.12
N ASN A 465 -24.59 7.35 -17.88
CA ASN A 465 -25.71 8.16 -17.44
C ASN A 465 -25.33 9.58 -16.99
N THR A 466 -24.08 9.81 -16.62
CA THR A 466 -23.60 11.10 -16.07
C THR A 466 -22.87 11.96 -17.09
N VAL A 467 -22.45 11.40 -18.22
CA VAL A 467 -21.62 12.10 -19.20
C VAL A 467 -22.47 12.86 -20.21
N GLU A 468 -22.52 14.17 -20.10
CA GLU A 468 -23.25 15.09 -21.02
C GLU A 468 -22.58 15.30 -22.38
N TYR A 469 -21.41 14.74 -22.65
CA TYR A 469 -20.59 15.12 -23.80
C TYR A 469 -20.49 14.07 -24.91
N THR A 470 -21.04 12.91 -24.72
CA THR A 470 -21.12 11.93 -25.79
C THR A 470 -22.40 12.18 -26.57
N GLU A 471 -22.30 12.95 -27.64
CA GLU A 471 -23.35 12.98 -28.66
C GLU A 471 -23.47 11.56 -29.19
N ASP A 472 -24.68 11.06 -29.35
CA ASP A 472 -25.00 9.76 -29.92
C ASP A 472 -25.05 8.54 -28.96
N ILE A 473 -25.15 8.72 -27.63
CA ILE A 473 -25.62 7.63 -26.80
C ILE A 473 -27.11 7.44 -27.08
N PRO A 474 -27.54 6.28 -27.59
CA PRO A 474 -28.96 6.03 -27.82
C PRO A 474 -29.77 6.16 -26.54
N ASP A 475 -30.94 6.80 -26.60
CA ASP A 475 -31.87 6.82 -25.48
C ASP A 475 -32.13 5.40 -24.99
N GLY A 476 -31.91 5.15 -23.68
CA GLY A 476 -32.05 3.83 -23.09
C GLY A 476 -30.88 2.87 -23.35
N TYR A 477 -29.67 3.38 -23.61
CA TYR A 477 -28.48 2.56 -23.70
C TYR A 477 -28.31 1.70 -22.44
N ARG A 478 -28.28 0.40 -22.64
CA ARG A 478 -28.10 -0.56 -21.57
C ARG A 478 -26.69 -1.10 -21.62
N VAL A 479 -25.99 -1.03 -20.49
CA VAL A 479 -24.72 -1.69 -20.32
C VAL A 479 -25.00 -3.15 -19.99
N GLU A 480 -24.73 -4.02 -20.96
CA GLU A 480 -24.77 -5.46 -20.79
C GLU A 480 -23.34 -6.00 -20.67
N ARG A 481 -23.17 -7.27 -20.36
CA ARG A 481 -21.85 -7.91 -20.18
C ARG A 481 -21.02 -8.05 -21.47
N GLY A 482 -21.45 -7.49 -22.58
CA GLY A 482 -20.67 -7.33 -23.81
C GLY A 482 -19.64 -6.20 -23.69
N PHE A 483 -18.73 -6.31 -22.72
CA PHE A 483 -17.76 -5.25 -22.37
C PHE A 483 -16.89 -4.79 -23.56
N SER A 484 -16.55 -5.66 -24.48
CA SER A 484 -15.81 -5.32 -25.70
C SER A 484 -16.54 -4.30 -26.57
N VAL A 485 -17.84 -4.45 -26.76
CA VAL A 485 -18.68 -3.51 -27.54
C VAL A 485 -18.67 -2.12 -26.91
N HIS A 486 -18.79 -2.06 -25.57
CA HIS A 486 -18.72 -0.79 -24.84
C HIS A 486 -17.32 -0.16 -24.90
N LEU A 487 -16.27 -0.98 -24.86
CA LEU A 487 -14.89 -0.52 -24.99
C LEU A 487 -14.65 0.10 -26.36
N ASP A 488 -15.04 -0.56 -27.45
CA ASP A 488 -14.91 -0.06 -28.81
C ASP A 488 -15.68 1.25 -29.00
N PHE A 489 -16.90 1.32 -28.48
CA PHE A 489 -17.70 2.54 -28.50
C PHE A 489 -17.00 3.70 -27.79
N LEU A 490 -16.54 3.52 -26.56
CA LEU A 490 -15.86 4.59 -25.81
C LEU A 490 -14.53 5.00 -26.40
N GLN A 491 -13.78 4.08 -27.00
CA GLN A 491 -12.56 4.40 -27.73
C GLN A 491 -12.85 5.31 -28.94
N ALA A 492 -13.91 5.02 -29.70
CA ALA A 492 -14.36 5.89 -30.80
C ALA A 492 -14.79 7.27 -30.31
N GLN A 493 -15.55 7.34 -29.20
CA GLN A 493 -15.94 8.60 -28.58
C GLN A 493 -14.73 9.42 -28.10
N LEU A 494 -13.71 8.78 -27.52
CA LEU A 494 -12.50 9.47 -27.09
C LEU A 494 -11.79 10.18 -28.25
N VAL A 495 -11.73 9.56 -29.42
CA VAL A 495 -11.16 10.18 -30.63
C VAL A 495 -11.94 11.45 -31.00
N LEU A 496 -13.28 11.40 -30.96
CA LEU A 496 -14.14 12.56 -31.27
C LEU A 496 -13.98 13.66 -30.21
N ILE A 497 -13.94 13.33 -28.93
CA ILE A 497 -13.74 14.27 -27.83
C ILE A 497 -12.40 14.99 -27.97
N ARG A 498 -11.32 14.26 -28.25
CA ARG A 498 -9.98 14.86 -28.49
C ARG A 498 -9.97 15.82 -29.67
N LYS A 499 -10.70 15.49 -30.76
CA LYS A 499 -10.85 16.38 -31.93
C LYS A 499 -11.62 17.66 -31.56
N LYS A 500 -12.71 17.54 -30.79
CA LYS A 500 -13.48 18.70 -30.30
C LYS A 500 -12.64 19.55 -29.35
N ALA A 501 -11.89 18.95 -28.43
CA ALA A 501 -10.96 19.64 -27.53
C ALA A 501 -9.95 20.50 -28.31
N LYS A 502 -9.33 19.91 -29.33
CA LYS A 502 -8.38 20.63 -30.20
C LYS A 502 -9.03 21.83 -30.89
N ALA A 503 -10.22 21.67 -31.48
CA ALA A 503 -10.95 22.76 -32.13
C ALA A 503 -11.33 23.86 -31.13
N ALA A 504 -11.76 23.51 -29.90
CA ALA A 504 -12.07 24.47 -28.86
C ALA A 504 -10.83 25.29 -28.43
N MET A 505 -9.68 24.62 -28.29
CA MET A 505 -8.40 25.27 -27.95
C MET A 505 -7.91 26.21 -29.08
N ASP A 506 -8.11 25.82 -30.36
CA ASP A 506 -7.71 26.64 -31.51
C ASP A 506 -8.56 27.91 -31.61
N THR A 507 -9.85 27.89 -31.21
CA THR A 507 -10.78 29.00 -31.25
C THR A 507 -10.80 29.87 -29.98
N ALA A 508 -10.26 29.35 -28.86
CA ALA A 508 -10.26 30.05 -27.58
C ALA A 508 -9.37 31.30 -27.58
N ALA A 509 -9.86 32.38 -26.94
CA ALA A 509 -9.06 33.60 -26.74
C ALA A 509 -7.83 33.30 -25.88
N LYS A 510 -6.70 33.97 -26.13
CA LYS A 510 -5.40 33.70 -25.45
C LYS A 510 -5.50 33.71 -23.92
N ARG A 511 -6.35 34.53 -23.32
CA ARG A 511 -6.59 34.62 -21.88
C ARG A 511 -7.33 33.40 -21.32
N ASP A 512 -8.17 32.73 -22.13
CA ASP A 512 -9.09 31.67 -21.71
C ASP A 512 -8.53 30.28 -22.06
N LYS A 513 -7.44 30.18 -22.83
CA LYS A 513 -6.86 28.92 -23.31
C LYS A 513 -6.57 27.91 -22.18
N LYS A 514 -5.97 28.35 -21.06
CA LYS A 514 -5.67 27.47 -19.93
C LYS A 514 -6.94 26.91 -19.27
N ALA A 515 -8.00 27.70 -19.17
CA ALA A 515 -9.26 27.24 -18.59
C ALA A 515 -9.96 26.24 -19.51
N VAL A 516 -9.99 26.51 -20.82
CA VAL A 516 -10.53 25.59 -21.83
C VAL A 516 -9.73 24.26 -21.87
N GLU A 517 -8.40 24.35 -21.82
CA GLU A 517 -7.52 23.17 -21.77
C GLU A 517 -7.80 22.33 -20.53
N ALA A 518 -7.89 22.95 -19.36
CA ALA A 518 -8.18 22.26 -18.10
C ALA A 518 -9.53 21.55 -18.13
N GLU A 519 -10.58 22.21 -18.63
CA GLU A 519 -11.92 21.64 -18.76
C GLU A 519 -11.94 20.42 -19.68
N TRP A 520 -11.32 20.51 -20.87
CA TRP A 520 -11.27 19.37 -21.79
C TRP A 520 -10.39 18.23 -21.29
N ASN A 521 -9.28 18.54 -20.62
CA ASN A 521 -8.44 17.52 -20.01
C ASN A 521 -9.18 16.74 -18.90
N GLU A 522 -10.02 17.43 -18.11
CA GLU A 522 -10.85 16.76 -17.11
C GLU A 522 -11.86 15.81 -17.77
N ARG A 523 -12.55 16.25 -18.84
CA ARG A 523 -13.47 15.42 -19.62
C ARG A 523 -12.78 14.20 -20.24
N ILE A 524 -11.62 14.40 -20.87
CA ILE A 524 -10.82 13.34 -21.45
C ILE A 524 -10.41 12.33 -20.38
N ALA A 525 -9.92 12.79 -19.24
CA ALA A 525 -9.48 11.92 -18.15
C ALA A 525 -10.61 11.02 -17.61
N VAL A 526 -11.84 11.52 -17.53
CA VAL A 526 -13.00 10.71 -17.09
C VAL A 526 -13.29 9.58 -18.09
N VAL A 527 -13.25 9.87 -19.40
CA VAL A 527 -13.46 8.85 -20.44
C VAL A 527 -12.31 7.83 -20.46
N GLU A 528 -11.07 8.29 -20.36
CA GLU A 528 -9.89 7.42 -20.30
C GLU A 528 -9.92 6.48 -19.08
N ASN A 529 -10.37 6.98 -17.94
CA ASN A 529 -10.54 6.15 -16.74
C ASN A 529 -11.58 5.04 -16.96
N THR A 530 -12.73 5.35 -17.58
CA THR A 530 -13.75 4.34 -17.88
C THR A 530 -13.27 3.33 -18.92
N ILE A 531 -12.51 3.77 -19.92
CA ILE A 531 -11.85 2.87 -20.88
C ILE A 531 -10.86 1.93 -20.17
N ALA A 532 -10.10 2.43 -19.19
CA ALA A 532 -9.20 1.60 -18.41
C ALA A 532 -9.95 0.53 -17.60
N ILE A 533 -11.08 0.89 -16.97
CA ILE A 533 -11.96 -0.06 -16.27
C ILE A 533 -12.50 -1.13 -17.24
N LEU A 534 -13.01 -0.70 -18.40
CA LEU A 534 -13.54 -1.63 -19.40
C LEU A 534 -12.48 -2.58 -19.96
N LYS A 535 -11.24 -2.15 -20.13
CA LYS A 535 -10.15 -3.03 -20.54
C LYS A 535 -9.94 -4.17 -19.54
N GLU A 536 -10.01 -3.87 -18.25
CA GLU A 536 -9.89 -4.89 -17.22
C GLU A 536 -11.12 -5.81 -17.16
N ALA A 537 -12.31 -5.28 -17.41
CA ALA A 537 -13.53 -6.08 -17.52
C ALA A 537 -13.48 -7.05 -18.73
N VAL A 538 -13.05 -6.55 -19.89
CA VAL A 538 -12.85 -7.37 -21.11
C VAL A 538 -11.81 -8.45 -20.82
N TRP A 539 -10.65 -8.08 -20.24
CA TRP A 539 -9.59 -9.02 -19.92
C TRP A 539 -10.07 -10.19 -19.05
N LEU A 540 -10.90 -9.91 -18.04
CA LEU A 540 -11.44 -10.93 -17.14
C LEU A 540 -12.51 -11.80 -17.83
N TYR A 541 -13.48 -11.13 -18.47
CA TYR A 541 -14.63 -11.80 -19.07
C TYR A 541 -14.27 -12.69 -20.26
N GLU A 542 -13.32 -12.30 -21.09
CA GLU A 542 -12.81 -13.13 -22.20
C GLU A 542 -12.17 -14.43 -21.73
N LYS A 543 -11.64 -14.47 -20.50
CA LYS A 543 -10.98 -15.64 -19.93
C LYS A 543 -11.91 -16.57 -19.19
N PHE A 544 -12.89 -16.03 -18.49
CA PHE A 544 -13.72 -16.82 -17.55
C PHE A 544 -15.23 -16.67 -17.78
N GLY A 545 -15.65 -15.87 -18.76
CA GLY A 545 -17.08 -15.71 -19.14
C GLY A 545 -17.95 -15.37 -17.93
N GLU A 546 -18.99 -16.16 -17.73
CA GLU A 546 -19.95 -15.99 -16.62
C GLU A 546 -19.46 -16.60 -15.28
N GLY A 547 -18.22 -17.05 -15.20
CA GLY A 547 -17.62 -17.52 -13.94
C GLY A 547 -17.26 -19.01 -13.92
N GLU A 548 -16.80 -19.55 -15.03
CA GLU A 548 -16.25 -20.91 -15.09
C GLU A 548 -14.74 -20.87 -14.95
N TYR A 549 -14.19 -21.56 -13.93
CA TYR A 549 -12.74 -21.68 -13.78
C TYR A 549 -12.18 -22.55 -14.93
N GLN A 550 -11.12 -22.08 -15.53
CA GLN A 550 -10.30 -22.85 -16.46
C GLN A 550 -8.83 -22.44 -16.38
N ASP A 551 -7.95 -23.37 -16.71
CA ASP A 551 -6.54 -23.09 -16.84
C ASP A 551 -6.30 -22.17 -18.04
N ILE A 552 -5.60 -21.04 -17.80
CA ILE A 552 -5.28 -20.07 -18.85
C ILE A 552 -3.77 -20.10 -19.12
N PRO A 553 -3.31 -20.54 -20.29
CA PRO A 553 -1.89 -20.57 -20.63
C PRO A 553 -1.23 -19.20 -20.43
N GLY A 554 -0.10 -19.20 -19.72
CA GLY A 554 0.65 -18.00 -19.39
C GLY A 554 0.09 -17.16 -18.24
N LEU A 555 -1.07 -17.53 -17.64
CA LEU A 555 -1.69 -16.79 -16.55
C LEU A 555 -1.93 -17.64 -15.31
N CYS A 556 -2.73 -18.69 -15.40
CA CYS A 556 -3.07 -19.49 -14.22
C CYS A 556 -3.27 -20.96 -14.55
N LYS A 557 -2.97 -21.80 -13.56
CA LYS A 557 -3.21 -23.24 -13.61
C LYS A 557 -3.44 -23.81 -12.23
N MET A 558 -4.45 -24.68 -12.12
CA MET A 558 -4.69 -25.53 -10.97
C MET A 558 -3.91 -26.85 -11.16
N ALA A 559 -2.86 -27.07 -10.37
CA ALA A 559 -2.05 -28.28 -10.46
C ALA A 559 -2.24 -29.19 -9.23
N SER A 560 -2.30 -30.50 -9.45
CA SER A 560 -2.39 -31.48 -8.36
C SER A 560 -1.03 -31.65 -7.65
N ARG A 561 -1.07 -32.14 -6.41
CA ARG A 561 0.17 -32.50 -5.66
C ARG A 561 1.01 -33.53 -6.42
N ALA A 562 0.39 -34.44 -7.18
CA ALA A 562 1.10 -35.39 -8.04
C ALA A 562 1.90 -34.68 -9.14
N GLU A 563 1.29 -33.72 -9.85
CA GLU A 563 2.01 -32.90 -10.85
C GLU A 563 3.15 -32.09 -10.21
N ILE A 564 2.93 -31.58 -8.99
CA ILE A 564 3.96 -30.83 -8.26
C ILE A 564 5.12 -31.74 -7.87
N ALA A 565 4.85 -32.98 -7.47
CA ALA A 565 5.88 -33.98 -7.17
C ALA A 565 6.72 -34.34 -8.42
N GLU A 566 6.09 -34.51 -9.59
CA GLU A 566 6.78 -34.74 -10.87
C GLU A 566 7.75 -33.60 -11.21
N LYS A 567 7.43 -32.37 -10.82
CA LYS A 567 8.31 -31.20 -10.98
C LYS A 567 9.22 -30.94 -9.80
N ASN A 568 9.61 -32.00 -9.07
CA ASN A 568 10.51 -31.94 -7.94
C ASN A 568 10.07 -30.95 -6.84
N TYR A 569 8.77 -30.85 -6.62
CA TYR A 569 8.12 -29.93 -5.68
C TYR A 569 8.45 -28.46 -5.91
N SER A 570 8.78 -28.06 -7.14
CA SER A 570 8.88 -26.64 -7.50
C SER A 570 7.53 -25.96 -7.27
N LEU A 571 7.53 -24.76 -6.69
CA LEU A 571 6.34 -23.93 -6.52
C LEU A 571 6.41 -22.65 -7.38
N THR A 572 7.21 -22.68 -8.45
CA THR A 572 7.36 -21.58 -9.40
C THR A 572 6.18 -21.55 -10.38
N PRO A 573 5.27 -20.56 -10.33
CA PRO A 573 4.09 -20.52 -11.20
C PRO A 573 4.38 -20.70 -12.68
N GLY A 574 5.43 -20.06 -13.20
CA GLY A 574 5.84 -20.20 -14.61
C GLY A 574 6.15 -21.62 -15.06
N ALA A 575 6.43 -22.56 -14.13
CA ALA A 575 6.64 -23.97 -14.47
C ALA A 575 5.33 -24.72 -14.78
N TYR A 576 4.19 -24.15 -14.41
CA TYR A 576 2.87 -24.78 -14.53
C TYR A 576 1.98 -24.14 -15.56
N VAL A 577 1.94 -22.78 -15.62
CA VAL A 577 1.00 -22.05 -16.47
C VAL A 577 1.34 -22.11 -17.97
N GLY A 578 2.55 -22.56 -18.33
CA GLY A 578 2.98 -22.59 -19.72
C GLY A 578 3.26 -21.21 -20.29
N VAL A 579 3.22 -21.10 -21.61
CA VAL A 579 3.43 -19.85 -22.35
C VAL A 579 2.12 -19.48 -23.03
N ALA A 580 1.70 -18.22 -22.87
CA ALA A 580 0.57 -17.70 -23.66
C ALA A 580 0.88 -17.84 -25.15
N ALA A 581 -0.10 -18.25 -25.95
CA ALA A 581 0.02 -18.21 -27.40
C ALA A 581 0.31 -16.74 -27.79
N VAL A 582 1.41 -16.53 -28.47
CA VAL A 582 1.67 -15.22 -29.08
C VAL A 582 0.65 -15.11 -30.21
N GLU A 583 -0.31 -14.20 -30.08
CA GLU A 583 -1.13 -13.83 -31.22
C GLU A 583 -0.18 -13.28 -32.28
N ASP A 584 -0.16 -13.93 -33.42
CA ASP A 584 0.53 -13.41 -34.60
C ASP A 584 -0.23 -12.13 -35.00
N ASP A 585 0.34 -10.97 -34.66
CA ASP A 585 -0.23 -9.67 -34.99
C ASP A 585 -0.28 -9.42 -36.51
N GLY A 586 0.12 -10.41 -37.30
CA GLY A 586 0.14 -10.35 -38.78
C GLY A 586 1.11 -9.29 -39.31
N VAL A 587 1.90 -8.69 -38.44
CA VAL A 587 2.89 -7.67 -38.83
C VAL A 587 4.18 -8.35 -39.26
N ASP A 588 4.52 -8.22 -40.53
CA ASP A 588 5.82 -8.65 -41.03
C ASP A 588 6.93 -7.94 -40.25
N PHE A 589 7.73 -8.73 -39.52
CA PHE A 589 8.84 -8.23 -38.71
C PHE A 589 9.78 -7.32 -39.51
N ALA A 590 10.09 -7.68 -40.77
CA ALA A 590 10.96 -6.90 -41.62
C ALA A 590 10.33 -5.55 -42.01
N GLN A 591 9.02 -5.53 -42.25
CA GLN A 591 8.27 -4.32 -42.54
C GLN A 591 8.27 -3.40 -41.28
N ARG A 592 7.95 -3.95 -40.12
CA ARG A 592 7.90 -3.18 -38.87
C ARG A 592 9.26 -2.62 -38.45
N MET A 593 10.31 -3.41 -38.60
CA MET A 593 11.69 -2.95 -38.38
C MET A 593 12.07 -1.84 -39.37
N GLY A 594 11.61 -1.91 -40.60
CA GLY A 594 11.82 -0.85 -41.60
C GLY A 594 11.09 0.44 -41.25
N GLU A 595 9.91 0.37 -40.66
CA GLU A 595 9.15 1.52 -40.14
C GLU A 595 9.86 2.17 -38.95
N ILE A 596 10.23 1.37 -37.94
CA ILE A 596 10.97 1.83 -36.76
C ILE A 596 12.31 2.46 -37.17
N HIS A 597 13.02 1.87 -38.11
CA HIS A 597 14.28 2.46 -38.59
C HIS A 597 14.09 3.82 -39.27
N ARG A 598 13.03 3.99 -40.07
CA ARG A 598 12.68 5.29 -40.68
C ARG A 598 12.31 6.33 -39.64
N GLU A 599 11.54 5.93 -38.62
CA GLU A 599 11.16 6.82 -37.50
C GLU A 599 12.39 7.26 -36.71
N LEU A 600 13.31 6.35 -36.38
CA LEU A 600 14.58 6.66 -35.76
C LEU A 600 15.42 7.66 -36.54
N LEU A 601 15.51 7.51 -37.87
CA LEU A 601 16.23 8.45 -38.73
C LEU A 601 15.57 9.84 -38.72
N THR A 602 14.24 9.91 -38.68
CA THR A 602 13.50 11.16 -38.61
C THR A 602 13.76 11.85 -37.26
N LEU A 603 13.63 11.14 -36.14
CA LEU A 603 13.91 11.65 -34.81
C LEU A 603 15.37 12.10 -34.66
N GLN A 604 16.32 11.39 -35.27
CA GLN A 604 17.73 11.79 -35.30
C GLN A 604 17.94 13.10 -36.07
N ALA A 605 17.24 13.28 -37.17
CA ALA A 605 17.32 14.52 -37.95
C ALA A 605 16.75 15.70 -37.16
N GLU A 606 15.57 15.54 -36.52
CA GLU A 606 14.95 16.54 -35.65
C GLU A 606 15.85 16.89 -34.46
N SER A 607 16.45 15.90 -33.81
CA SER A 607 17.42 16.10 -32.72
C SER A 607 18.61 16.93 -33.16
N ASN A 608 19.16 16.67 -34.33
CA ASN A 608 20.28 17.41 -34.88
C ASN A 608 19.92 18.87 -35.20
N GLU A 609 18.71 19.13 -35.72
CA GLU A 609 18.20 20.48 -35.98
C GLU A 609 17.99 21.28 -34.68
N LEU A 610 17.41 20.62 -33.65
CA LEU A 610 17.28 21.19 -32.31
C LEU A 610 18.63 21.54 -31.69
N MET A 611 19.62 20.66 -31.81
CA MET A 611 20.98 20.93 -31.32
C MET A 611 21.64 22.10 -32.03
N GLN A 612 21.45 22.24 -33.35
CA GLN A 612 21.93 23.40 -34.10
C GLN A 612 21.26 24.69 -33.64
N THR A 613 19.95 24.64 -33.37
CA THR A 613 19.18 25.78 -32.88
C THR A 613 19.65 26.19 -31.50
N ILE A 614 19.86 25.23 -30.56
CA ILE A 614 20.39 25.46 -29.23
C ILE A 614 21.80 26.10 -29.34
N SER A 615 22.68 25.54 -30.15
CA SER A 615 24.04 26.05 -30.34
C SER A 615 24.06 27.48 -30.91
N ARG A 616 23.14 27.80 -31.81
CA ARG A 616 22.97 29.17 -32.34
C ARG A 616 22.50 30.13 -31.24
N ASN A 617 21.48 29.74 -30.49
CA ASN A 617 20.95 30.56 -29.40
C ASN A 617 22.00 30.81 -28.29
N MET A 618 22.78 29.79 -27.94
CA MET A 618 23.89 29.93 -26.98
C MET A 618 24.93 30.92 -27.47
N LYS A 619 25.31 30.87 -28.77
CA LYS A 619 26.24 31.87 -29.36
C LYS A 619 25.65 33.29 -29.35
N GLU A 620 24.35 33.44 -29.60
CA GLU A 620 23.67 34.75 -29.54
C GLU A 620 23.59 35.30 -28.11
N MET A 621 23.60 34.43 -27.10
CA MET A 621 23.63 34.77 -25.66
C MET A 621 25.07 35.02 -25.15
N GLY A 622 26.09 34.82 -25.97
CA GLY A 622 27.51 35.02 -25.59
C GLY A 622 28.12 33.88 -24.76
N LEU A 623 27.51 32.68 -24.85
CA LEU A 623 27.98 31.44 -24.20
C LEU A 623 28.73 30.55 -25.19
#